data_97571ae22b7b4e8eb09e2a02bf4d0087
#
_entry.id   97571ae22b7b4e8eb09e2a02bf4d0087
#
_cell.length_a   1.000
_cell.length_b   1.000
_cell.length_c   1.000
_cell.angle_alpha   90.00
_cell.angle_beta   90.00
_cell.angle_gamma   90.00
#
_symmetry.space_group_name_H-M   'P 1'
#
loop_
_entity.id
_entity.type
_entity.pdbx_description
1 polymer ?
#
loop_
_entity_poly.entity_id
_entity_poly.type
_entity_poly.pdbx_seq_one_letter_code
_entity_poly.pdbx_strand_id
1 'polypeptide(L)'
;MSLLLVDGWSSGLFYRDLFAFADDWNAVLAPLDIDFGDYVTAVQQLPETPQWQADRDWWWQQLDAFPQPPALPLAAEPDAVRADVMRSLEARLAPDRWTRVQELCRAHEVTPSAAALAAYTVAIARTAGHRRFLLNSLQLNRLPLHPDVHRMVGAFSSTVLLPVELPEHRTFADLAHELQTLTGEALAHNLVTGVEVSRELARRWGTTRPVAPVVFQSTLGVDAAMGSSVPEEAGPLGRIDLADHRQELRTPQVAMEGRLYEARDQLVIVLSLVEELFHAADVERLFTMFTTLLRTLETPEGWASTCDLPAALELDGDLRLGARPRMTAGQDGGPPRDEVEQAVADCWRALLDLPEQHGLDRASEFFALGGDSLIAIRMLTRLARSGLPQVTPRAFLAAPTVAGLAAAIREKR
;
A
#
# COMPACT_ATOMS: atom_id res chain seq x y z
N MET A 1 10.69 1.25 -13.17
CA MET A 1 11.17 0.22 -12.20
C MET A 1 9.97 -0.55 -11.67
N SER A 2 10.14 -1.79 -11.22
CA SER A 2 9.04 -2.60 -10.68
C SER A 2 9.05 -2.54 -9.16
N LEU A 3 7.89 -2.34 -8.52
CA LEU A 3 7.74 -2.36 -7.06
C LEU A 3 8.07 -3.73 -6.42
N LEU A 4 8.18 -4.79 -7.23
CA LEU A 4 8.70 -6.10 -6.80
C LEU A 4 10.19 -6.08 -6.46
N LEU A 5 10.94 -5.14 -7.00
CA LEU A 5 12.40 -5.09 -6.89
C LEU A 5 12.87 -3.89 -6.09
N VAL A 6 12.13 -2.78 -6.12
CA VAL A 6 12.56 -1.52 -5.54
C VAL A 6 11.36 -0.77 -4.95
N ASP A 7 11.57 -0.10 -3.83
CA ASP A 7 10.63 0.86 -3.25
C ASP A 7 10.95 2.30 -3.71
N GLY A 8 10.16 3.27 -3.24
CA GLY A 8 10.37 4.68 -3.57
C GLY A 8 11.72 5.22 -3.11
N TRP A 9 12.17 4.83 -1.91
CA TRP A 9 13.50 5.19 -1.39
C TRP A 9 14.63 4.63 -2.25
N SER A 10 14.54 3.33 -2.59
CA SER A 10 15.50 2.67 -3.48
C SER A 10 15.59 3.32 -4.85
N SER A 11 14.46 3.83 -5.36
CA SER A 11 14.43 4.58 -6.61
C SER A 11 15.26 5.85 -6.51
N GLY A 12 15.17 6.58 -5.40
CA GLY A 12 16.00 7.74 -5.11
C GLY A 12 17.50 7.40 -5.08
N LEU A 13 17.87 6.33 -4.36
CA LEU A 13 19.24 5.84 -4.31
C LEU A 13 19.77 5.48 -5.70
N PHE A 14 18.98 4.74 -6.48
CA PHE A 14 19.35 4.34 -7.84
C PHE A 14 19.61 5.55 -8.74
N TYR A 15 18.74 6.55 -8.73
CA TYR A 15 18.93 7.77 -9.53
C TYR A 15 20.13 8.58 -9.05
N ARG A 16 20.33 8.73 -7.75
CA ARG A 16 21.50 9.39 -7.18
C ARG A 16 22.78 8.75 -7.70
N ASP A 17 22.89 7.44 -7.65
CA ASP A 17 24.09 6.70 -8.04
C ASP A 17 24.28 6.75 -9.58
N LEU A 18 23.18 6.62 -10.34
CA LEU A 18 23.20 6.75 -11.80
C LEU A 18 23.76 8.11 -12.24
N PHE A 19 23.32 9.19 -11.60
CA PHE A 19 23.78 10.54 -11.96
C PHE A 19 25.20 10.84 -11.47
N ALA A 20 25.61 10.26 -10.33
CA ALA A 20 27.00 10.33 -9.91
C ALA A 20 27.93 9.73 -10.99
N PHE A 21 27.57 8.58 -11.57
CA PHE A 21 28.32 8.00 -12.69
C PHE A 21 28.16 8.76 -13.99
N ALA A 22 27.05 9.42 -14.23
CA ALA A 22 26.86 10.28 -15.41
C ALA A 22 27.71 11.54 -15.36
N ASP A 23 27.94 12.08 -14.17
CA ASP A 23 28.80 13.26 -13.95
C ASP A 23 30.28 12.90 -13.90
N ASP A 24 30.63 11.78 -13.30
CA ASP A 24 31.98 11.21 -13.28
C ASP A 24 31.92 9.68 -13.46
N TRP A 25 32.31 9.20 -14.62
CA TRP A 25 32.35 7.77 -14.94
C TRP A 25 33.25 6.97 -13.97
N ASN A 26 34.22 7.62 -13.32
CA ASN A 26 35.11 7.00 -12.34
C ASN A 26 34.60 7.19 -10.90
N ALA A 27 33.38 7.67 -10.69
CA ALA A 27 32.82 7.81 -9.36
C ALA A 27 32.91 6.48 -8.59
N VAL A 28 33.32 6.55 -7.32
CA VAL A 28 33.44 5.38 -6.45
C VAL A 28 32.35 5.47 -5.40
N LEU A 29 31.40 4.54 -5.47
CA LEU A 29 30.40 4.40 -4.41
C LEU A 29 31.00 3.64 -3.22
N ALA A 30 30.65 4.09 -2.02
CA ALA A 30 31.06 3.38 -0.81
C ALA A 30 30.44 1.96 -0.81
N PRO A 31 31.24 0.91 -0.57
CA PRO A 31 30.74 -0.46 -0.56
C PRO A 31 29.68 -0.66 0.54
N LEU A 32 28.87 -1.68 0.37
CA LEU A 32 27.94 -2.18 1.39
C LEU A 32 28.55 -3.45 2.01
N ASP A 33 28.41 -3.59 3.32
CA ASP A 33 28.89 -4.77 4.05
C ASP A 33 27.88 -5.92 4.03
N ILE A 34 26.61 -5.62 3.69
CA ILE A 34 25.53 -6.62 3.52
C ILE A 34 24.77 -6.38 2.22
N ASP A 35 24.13 -7.42 1.72
CA ASP A 35 23.21 -7.34 0.56
C ASP A 35 21.74 -7.48 0.98
N PHE A 36 20.82 -7.32 0.02
CA PHE A 36 19.38 -7.45 0.27
C PHE A 36 18.98 -8.88 0.68
N GLY A 37 19.71 -9.91 0.25
CA GLY A 37 19.49 -11.30 0.66
C GLY A 37 19.83 -11.52 2.14
N ASP A 38 20.91 -10.91 2.63
CA ASP A 38 21.29 -10.92 4.05
C ASP A 38 20.20 -10.26 4.90
N TYR A 39 19.72 -9.09 4.47
CA TYR A 39 18.60 -8.40 5.14
C TYR A 39 17.34 -9.26 5.19
N VAL A 40 16.95 -9.86 4.07
CA VAL A 40 15.76 -10.74 4.01
C VAL A 40 15.94 -11.95 4.93
N THR A 41 17.15 -12.51 4.99
CA THR A 41 17.46 -13.64 5.87
C THR A 41 17.31 -13.24 7.35
N ALA A 42 17.81 -12.06 7.73
CA ALA A 42 17.64 -11.53 9.08
C ALA A 42 16.16 -11.26 9.43
N VAL A 43 15.39 -10.67 8.51
CA VAL A 43 13.93 -10.45 8.68
C VAL A 43 13.18 -11.78 8.87
N GLN A 44 13.57 -12.84 8.17
CA GLN A 44 12.94 -14.16 8.32
C GLN A 44 13.16 -14.82 9.69
N GLN A 45 14.18 -14.38 10.43
CA GLN A 45 14.47 -14.87 11.79
C GLN A 45 13.73 -14.07 12.87
N LEU A 46 13.15 -12.92 12.54
CA LEU A 46 12.42 -12.07 13.50
C LEU A 46 11.30 -12.79 14.23
N PRO A 47 10.48 -13.68 13.59
CA PRO A 47 9.42 -14.41 14.27
C PRO A 47 9.88 -15.26 15.48
N GLU A 48 11.15 -15.63 15.53
CA GLU A 48 11.74 -16.38 16.65
C GLU A 48 12.11 -15.46 17.83
N THR A 49 12.05 -14.13 17.63
CA THR A 49 12.44 -13.15 18.67
C THR A 49 11.26 -12.80 19.60
N PRO A 50 11.55 -12.56 20.90
CA PRO A 50 10.51 -12.12 21.84
C PRO A 50 9.84 -10.81 21.43
N GLN A 51 10.60 -9.90 20.79
CA GLN A 51 10.09 -8.60 20.35
C GLN A 51 9.02 -8.76 19.27
N TRP A 52 9.28 -9.57 18.24
CA TRP A 52 8.28 -9.84 17.19
C TRP A 52 7.04 -10.54 17.77
N GLN A 53 7.23 -11.45 18.73
CA GLN A 53 6.11 -12.11 19.40
C GLN A 53 5.25 -11.13 20.20
N ALA A 54 5.87 -10.14 20.85
CA ALA A 54 5.15 -9.08 21.56
C ALA A 54 4.35 -8.20 20.58
N ASP A 55 4.95 -7.81 19.44
CA ASP A 55 4.27 -7.05 18.40
C ASP A 55 3.11 -7.84 17.81
N ARG A 56 3.30 -9.14 17.53
CA ARG A 56 2.24 -10.03 17.07
C ARG A 56 1.08 -10.08 18.07
N ASP A 57 1.36 -10.29 19.33
CA ASP A 57 0.33 -10.41 20.37
C ASP A 57 -0.44 -9.10 20.53
N TRP A 58 0.24 -7.95 20.40
CA TRP A 58 -0.40 -6.64 20.38
C TRP A 58 -1.38 -6.50 19.21
N TRP A 59 -0.99 -6.91 18.00
CA TRP A 59 -1.88 -6.91 16.84
C TRP A 59 -3.05 -7.89 17.01
N TRP A 60 -2.77 -9.13 17.40
CA TRP A 60 -3.78 -10.20 17.48
C TRP A 60 -4.87 -9.91 18.50
N GLN A 61 -4.57 -9.21 19.60
CA GLN A 61 -5.54 -8.80 20.61
C GLN A 61 -6.58 -7.83 20.07
N GLN A 62 -6.29 -7.06 19.05
CA GLN A 62 -7.14 -6.01 18.52
C GLN A 62 -7.98 -6.46 17.31
N LEU A 63 -7.58 -7.51 16.59
CA LEU A 63 -8.16 -7.90 15.30
C LEU A 63 -9.66 -8.16 15.34
N ASP A 64 -10.20 -8.66 16.44
CA ASP A 64 -11.64 -8.95 16.57
C ASP A 64 -12.49 -7.66 16.60
N ALA A 65 -11.87 -6.53 16.99
CA ALA A 65 -12.49 -5.22 17.00
C ALA A 65 -12.28 -4.44 15.67
N PHE A 66 -11.50 -4.96 14.73
CA PHE A 66 -11.22 -4.24 13.48
C PHE A 66 -12.48 -4.09 12.63
N PRO A 67 -12.74 -2.87 12.11
CA PRO A 67 -13.87 -2.63 11.22
C PRO A 67 -13.63 -3.22 9.83
N GLN A 68 -14.70 -3.34 9.06
CA GLN A 68 -14.64 -3.68 7.64
C GLN A 68 -14.01 -2.51 6.83
N PRO A 69 -13.56 -2.75 5.60
CA PRO A 69 -13.20 -1.67 4.68
C PRO A 69 -14.32 -0.64 4.51
N PRO A 70 -14.02 0.60 4.06
CA PRO A 70 -15.06 1.59 3.82
C PRO A 70 -16.04 1.09 2.75
N ALA A 71 -17.34 1.22 3.01
CA ALA A 71 -18.41 0.79 2.12
C ALA A 71 -18.61 1.79 0.97
N LEU A 72 -17.58 2.03 0.18
CA LEU A 72 -17.66 2.89 -0.99
C LEU A 72 -18.63 2.32 -2.03
N PRO A 73 -19.44 3.15 -2.72
CA PRO A 73 -20.34 2.71 -3.78
C PRO A 73 -19.54 2.17 -4.96
N LEU A 74 -19.97 1.04 -5.51
CA LEU A 74 -19.32 0.37 -6.62
C LEU A 74 -20.22 0.38 -7.87
N ALA A 75 -19.60 0.52 -9.03
CA ALA A 75 -20.22 0.38 -10.33
C ALA A 75 -20.29 -1.09 -10.80
N ALA A 76 -19.41 -1.93 -10.27
CA ALA A 76 -19.33 -3.35 -10.64
C ALA A 76 -18.91 -4.21 -9.44
N GLU A 77 -19.24 -5.49 -9.48
CA GLU A 77 -18.73 -6.47 -8.52
C GLU A 77 -17.23 -6.62 -8.67
N PRO A 78 -16.46 -6.60 -7.56
CA PRO A 78 -15.00 -6.74 -7.62
C PRO A 78 -14.52 -7.97 -8.37
N ASP A 79 -15.21 -9.10 -8.23
CA ASP A 79 -14.85 -10.37 -8.87
C ASP A 79 -15.13 -10.37 -10.39
N ALA A 80 -15.93 -9.43 -10.89
CA ALA A 80 -16.21 -9.26 -12.31
C ALA A 80 -15.19 -8.38 -13.03
N VAL A 81 -14.44 -7.55 -12.29
CA VAL A 81 -13.46 -6.62 -12.84
C VAL A 81 -12.15 -7.35 -13.12
N ARG A 82 -11.60 -7.15 -14.31
CA ARG A 82 -10.33 -7.74 -14.77
C ARG A 82 -9.24 -6.70 -15.05
N ALA A 83 -9.53 -5.43 -14.75
CA ALA A 83 -8.54 -4.37 -14.93
C ALA A 83 -7.33 -4.60 -14.03
N ASP A 84 -6.17 -4.44 -14.62
CA ASP A 84 -4.89 -4.56 -13.93
C ASP A 84 -4.14 -3.22 -13.85
N VAL A 85 -4.66 -2.18 -14.51
CA VAL A 85 -4.08 -0.83 -14.53
C VAL A 85 -5.02 0.15 -13.86
N MET A 86 -4.47 0.91 -12.92
CA MET A 86 -5.22 1.93 -12.20
C MET A 86 -5.20 3.26 -12.98
N ARG A 87 -6.37 3.92 -13.05
CA ARG A 87 -6.48 5.32 -13.47
C ARG A 87 -6.05 6.23 -12.32
N SER A 88 -5.39 7.35 -12.64
CA SER A 88 -5.00 8.35 -11.64
C SER A 88 -5.60 9.70 -11.94
N LEU A 89 -6.07 10.38 -10.88
CA LEU A 89 -6.41 11.80 -10.85
C LEU A 89 -5.30 12.52 -10.08
N GLU A 90 -4.92 13.72 -10.54
CA GLU A 90 -3.86 14.50 -9.92
C GLU A 90 -4.34 15.94 -9.64
N ALA A 91 -3.93 16.48 -8.50
CA ALA A 91 -4.06 17.88 -8.15
C ALA A 91 -2.78 18.36 -7.46
N ARG A 92 -2.57 19.67 -7.49
CA ARG A 92 -1.39 20.28 -6.87
C ARG A 92 -1.79 21.45 -5.98
N LEU A 93 -1.03 21.63 -4.90
CA LEU A 93 -1.04 22.83 -4.09
C LEU A 93 0.23 23.64 -4.43
N ALA A 94 0.05 24.91 -4.77
CA ALA A 94 1.18 25.79 -5.07
C ALA A 94 2.12 25.97 -3.86
N PRO A 95 3.40 26.32 -4.07
CA PRO A 95 4.40 26.35 -3.00
C PRO A 95 4.03 27.23 -1.81
N ASP A 96 3.51 28.43 -2.08
CA ASP A 96 3.08 29.41 -1.06
C ASP A 96 1.94 28.87 -0.18
N ARG A 97 1.00 28.17 -0.81
CA ARG A 97 -0.13 27.54 -0.13
C ARG A 97 0.33 26.35 0.68
N TRP A 98 1.19 25.51 0.10
CA TRP A 98 1.75 24.35 0.79
C TRP A 98 2.59 24.75 2.01
N THR A 99 3.44 25.76 1.88
CA THR A 99 4.21 26.31 3.02
C THR A 99 3.29 26.74 4.16
N ARG A 100 2.16 27.40 3.86
CA ARG A 100 1.19 27.82 4.89
C ARG A 100 0.54 26.62 5.58
N VAL A 101 0.19 25.56 4.85
CA VAL A 101 -0.31 24.31 5.45
C VAL A 101 0.73 23.70 6.39
N GLN A 102 2.00 23.64 5.97
CA GLN A 102 3.09 23.13 6.80
C GLN A 102 3.32 23.96 8.08
N GLU A 103 3.18 25.28 8.00
CA GLU A 103 3.27 26.17 9.17
C GLU A 103 2.14 25.89 10.16
N LEU A 104 0.91 25.71 9.67
CA LEU A 104 -0.24 25.38 10.53
C LEU A 104 -0.15 23.94 11.08
N CYS A 105 0.38 22.99 10.31
CA CYS A 105 0.69 21.66 10.85
C CYS A 105 1.61 21.76 12.07
N ARG A 106 2.70 22.56 11.96
CA ARG A 106 3.62 22.75 13.10
C ARG A 106 2.93 23.45 14.28
N ALA A 107 2.10 24.46 14.01
CA ALA A 107 1.35 25.17 15.06
C ALA A 107 0.36 24.29 15.81
N HIS A 108 -0.16 23.25 15.14
CA HIS A 108 -1.05 22.25 15.74
C HIS A 108 -0.30 21.00 16.20
N GLU A 109 1.04 20.94 16.15
CA GLU A 109 1.84 19.76 16.51
C GLU A 109 1.47 18.48 15.73
N VAL A 110 0.99 18.64 14.50
CA VAL A 110 0.56 17.57 13.60
C VAL A 110 1.55 17.47 12.43
N THR A 111 1.92 16.27 12.04
CA THR A 111 2.72 16.08 10.83
C THR A 111 1.89 16.33 9.57
N PRO A 112 2.49 16.85 8.47
CA PRO A 112 1.79 17.00 7.20
C PRO A 112 1.16 15.69 6.70
N SER A 113 1.80 14.55 6.93
CA SER A 113 1.27 13.22 6.61
C SER A 113 0.00 12.89 7.40
N ALA A 114 -0.05 13.22 8.70
CA ALA A 114 -1.23 12.98 9.53
C ALA A 114 -2.39 13.91 9.15
N ALA A 115 -2.11 15.17 8.82
CA ALA A 115 -3.12 16.09 8.32
C ALA A 115 -3.68 15.61 6.96
N ALA A 116 -2.83 15.12 6.07
CA ALA A 116 -3.25 14.54 4.80
C ALA A 116 -4.07 13.25 4.98
N LEU A 117 -3.68 12.37 5.92
CA LEU A 117 -4.45 11.18 6.29
C LEU A 117 -5.83 11.57 6.83
N ALA A 118 -5.92 12.60 7.68
CA ALA A 118 -7.19 13.08 8.20
C ALA A 118 -8.11 13.59 7.08
N ALA A 119 -7.59 14.38 6.14
CA ALA A 119 -8.35 14.86 4.98
C ALA A 119 -8.85 13.70 4.10
N TYR A 120 -8.00 12.69 3.85
CA TYR A 120 -8.36 11.49 3.11
C TYR A 120 -9.44 10.70 3.84
N THR A 121 -9.28 10.48 5.15
CA THR A 121 -10.22 9.77 6.00
C THR A 121 -11.60 10.44 6.00
N VAL A 122 -11.68 11.77 6.12
CA VAL A 122 -12.95 12.52 6.04
C VAL A 122 -13.59 12.36 4.67
N ALA A 123 -12.83 12.46 3.58
CA ALA A 123 -13.36 12.28 2.22
C ALA A 123 -13.92 10.87 2.01
N ILE A 124 -13.20 9.84 2.47
CA ILE A 124 -13.66 8.44 2.43
C ILE A 124 -14.93 8.26 3.28
N ALA A 125 -14.95 8.75 4.53
CA ALA A 125 -16.09 8.61 5.44
C ALA A 125 -17.37 9.23 4.86
N ARG A 126 -17.25 10.43 4.28
CA ARG A 126 -18.38 11.13 3.65
C ARG A 126 -18.88 10.41 2.41
N THR A 127 -17.98 9.81 1.63
CA THR A 127 -18.36 9.01 0.43
C THR A 127 -18.95 7.66 0.84
N ALA A 128 -18.42 7.00 1.86
CA ALA A 128 -18.94 5.73 2.35
C ALA A 128 -20.22 5.86 3.19
N GLY A 129 -20.50 7.04 3.72
CA GLY A 129 -21.66 7.31 4.57
C GLY A 129 -21.58 6.73 5.97
N HIS A 130 -20.37 6.36 6.43
CA HIS A 130 -20.13 5.86 7.80
C HIS A 130 -18.77 6.27 8.33
N ARG A 131 -18.61 6.22 9.67
CA ARG A 131 -17.50 6.83 10.39
C ARG A 131 -16.38 5.87 10.78
N ARG A 132 -16.60 4.56 10.70
CA ARG A 132 -15.67 3.55 11.19
C ARG A 132 -15.34 2.54 10.11
N PHE A 133 -14.06 2.47 9.74
CA PHE A 133 -13.58 1.58 8.66
C PHE A 133 -12.09 1.32 8.75
N LEU A 134 -11.63 0.30 8.02
CA LEU A 134 -10.24 -0.09 7.96
C LEU A 134 -9.57 0.56 6.74
N LEU A 135 -8.48 1.28 6.99
CA LEU A 135 -7.55 1.74 5.97
C LEU A 135 -6.26 0.95 6.00
N ASN A 136 -5.57 0.92 4.88
CA ASN A 136 -4.22 0.40 4.77
C ASN A 136 -3.27 1.59 4.51
N SER A 137 -2.19 1.69 5.30
CA SER A 137 -1.19 2.74 5.09
C SER A 137 0.12 2.13 4.63
N LEU A 138 0.59 2.55 3.44
CA LEU A 138 1.89 2.14 2.93
C LEU A 138 3.01 2.86 3.69
N GLN A 139 4.02 2.11 4.12
CA GLN A 139 5.14 2.60 4.90
C GLN A 139 6.47 2.15 4.31
N LEU A 140 7.51 2.93 4.54
CA LEU A 140 8.89 2.51 4.33
C LEU A 140 9.32 1.70 5.57
N ASN A 141 9.49 0.39 5.44
CA ASN A 141 9.82 -0.49 6.55
C ASN A 141 11.29 -0.97 6.45
N ARG A 142 12.22 -0.03 6.56
CA ARG A 142 13.66 -0.31 6.62
C ARG A 142 14.06 -0.55 8.07
N LEU A 143 13.84 -1.77 8.55
CA LEU A 143 14.24 -2.14 9.92
C LEU A 143 15.73 -1.93 10.09
N PRO A 144 16.20 -1.26 11.17
CA PRO A 144 17.60 -0.89 11.38
C PRO A 144 18.45 -2.09 11.84
N LEU A 145 18.40 -3.19 11.09
CA LEU A 145 19.14 -4.41 11.39
C LEU A 145 20.64 -4.29 11.07
N HIS A 146 21.00 -3.34 10.21
CA HIS A 146 22.39 -3.01 9.86
C HIS A 146 22.48 -1.53 9.43
N PRO A 147 23.62 -0.83 9.67
CA PRO A 147 23.78 0.57 9.24
C PRO A 147 23.55 0.81 7.75
N ASP A 148 23.92 -0.15 6.90
CA ASP A 148 23.80 -0.04 5.44
C ASP A 148 22.38 -0.21 4.88
N VAL A 149 21.40 -0.60 5.70
CA VAL A 149 20.01 -0.80 5.24
C VAL A 149 19.45 0.45 4.54
N HIS A 150 19.80 1.65 5.00
CA HIS A 150 19.35 2.91 4.38
C HIS A 150 20.05 3.24 3.06
N ARG A 151 21.15 2.57 2.74
CA ARG A 151 21.94 2.72 1.52
C ARG A 151 21.65 1.65 0.48
N MET A 152 20.88 0.66 0.84
CA MET A 152 20.61 -0.54 0.07
C MET A 152 19.40 -0.34 -0.88
N VAL A 153 19.49 -0.85 -2.09
CA VAL A 153 18.38 -0.93 -3.05
C VAL A 153 17.64 -2.24 -2.86
N GLY A 154 16.33 -2.17 -2.67
CA GLY A 154 15.47 -3.34 -2.46
C GLY A 154 14.00 -2.97 -2.26
N ALA A 155 13.14 -3.97 -2.11
CA ALA A 155 11.71 -3.80 -1.85
C ALA A 155 11.47 -3.83 -0.32
N PHE A 156 11.65 -2.69 0.34
CA PHE A 156 11.46 -2.55 1.79
C PHE A 156 10.08 -2.02 2.19
N SER A 157 9.26 -1.62 1.23
CA SER A 157 7.92 -1.12 1.55
C SER A 157 7.08 -2.20 2.23
N SER A 158 6.39 -1.80 3.27
CA SER A 158 5.41 -2.60 4.00
C SER A 158 4.14 -1.78 4.21
N THR A 159 3.17 -2.36 4.89
CA THR A 159 1.93 -1.67 5.22
C THR A 159 1.63 -1.82 6.70
N VAL A 160 0.79 -0.92 7.22
CA VAL A 160 0.14 -1.05 8.50
C VAL A 160 -1.35 -0.85 8.34
N LEU A 161 -2.15 -1.59 9.10
CA LEU A 161 -3.60 -1.45 9.09
C LEU A 161 -4.03 -0.41 10.13
N LEU A 162 -4.90 0.51 9.71
CA LEU A 162 -5.40 1.59 10.55
C LEU A 162 -6.92 1.45 10.71
N PRO A 163 -7.40 0.96 11.86
CA PRO A 163 -8.82 0.93 12.18
C PRO A 163 -9.29 2.35 12.57
N VAL A 164 -9.62 3.16 11.56
CA VAL A 164 -9.99 4.56 11.76
C VAL A 164 -11.43 4.70 12.24
N GLU A 165 -11.64 5.68 13.10
CA GLU A 165 -12.96 6.10 13.54
C GLU A 165 -13.01 7.63 13.55
N LEU A 166 -14.10 8.22 13.04
CA LEU A 166 -14.34 9.66 13.09
C LEU A 166 -15.31 9.97 14.22
N PRO A 167 -14.83 10.50 15.35
CA PRO A 167 -15.71 10.89 16.45
C PRO A 167 -16.67 12.01 16.03
N GLU A 168 -17.85 12.06 16.65
CA GLU A 168 -18.79 13.15 16.41
C GLU A 168 -18.29 14.46 17.07
N HIS A 169 -18.61 15.58 16.42
CA HIS A 169 -18.30 16.92 16.90
C HIS A 169 -16.82 17.22 17.20
N ARG A 170 -15.91 16.42 16.65
CA ARG A 170 -14.47 16.68 16.74
C ARG A 170 -14.03 17.64 15.64
N THR A 171 -13.06 18.48 15.98
CA THR A 171 -12.42 19.36 15.01
C THR A 171 -11.48 18.57 14.09
N PHE A 172 -11.11 19.17 12.96
CA PHE A 172 -10.10 18.58 12.07
C PHE A 172 -8.76 18.38 12.81
N ALA A 173 -8.36 19.35 13.64
CA ALA A 173 -7.14 19.25 14.44
C ALA A 173 -7.17 18.02 15.38
N ASP A 174 -8.28 17.81 16.11
CA ASP A 174 -8.43 16.64 16.98
C ASP A 174 -8.31 15.32 16.19
N LEU A 175 -8.99 15.22 15.06
CA LEU A 175 -8.92 14.03 14.21
C LEU A 175 -7.50 13.77 13.70
N ALA A 176 -6.79 14.83 13.26
CA ALA A 176 -5.42 14.70 12.78
C ALA A 176 -4.46 14.20 13.88
N HIS A 177 -4.62 14.66 15.11
CA HIS A 177 -3.88 14.17 16.28
C HIS A 177 -4.20 12.70 16.59
N GLU A 178 -5.48 12.33 16.58
CA GLU A 178 -5.90 10.95 16.83
C GLU A 178 -5.30 10.00 15.79
N LEU A 179 -5.33 10.37 14.50
CA LEU A 179 -4.75 9.57 13.43
C LEU A 179 -3.21 9.55 13.47
N GLN A 180 -2.57 10.63 13.91
CA GLN A 180 -1.13 10.64 14.16
C GLN A 180 -0.74 9.64 15.25
N THR A 181 -1.47 9.65 16.35
CA THR A 181 -1.27 8.71 17.47
C THR A 181 -1.50 7.27 17.01
N LEU A 182 -2.62 6.99 16.36
CA LEU A 182 -2.96 5.68 15.82
C LEU A 182 -1.87 5.14 14.88
N THR A 183 -1.37 6.01 13.98
CA THR A 183 -0.29 5.64 13.06
C THR A 183 1.01 5.37 13.82
N GLY A 184 1.33 6.21 14.81
CA GLY A 184 2.52 6.04 15.66
C GLY A 184 2.50 4.72 16.43
N GLU A 185 1.37 4.35 17.02
CA GLU A 185 1.19 3.07 17.71
C GLU A 185 1.36 1.89 16.76
N ALA A 186 0.73 1.94 15.57
CA ALA A 186 0.88 0.90 14.56
C ALA A 186 2.34 0.73 14.10
N LEU A 187 3.07 1.85 13.94
CA LEU A 187 4.49 1.84 13.57
C LEU A 187 5.41 1.37 14.70
N ALA A 188 5.04 1.55 15.95
CA ALA A 188 5.79 1.03 17.09
C ALA A 188 5.79 -0.52 17.13
N HIS A 189 4.84 -1.16 16.46
CA HIS A 189 4.69 -2.61 16.35
C HIS A 189 4.88 -3.13 14.91
N ASN A 190 5.82 -2.55 14.16
CA ASN A 190 6.03 -2.81 12.74
C ASN A 190 6.95 -3.99 12.41
N LEU A 191 7.43 -4.72 13.42
CA LEU A 191 8.11 -6.01 13.18
C LEU A 191 7.16 -7.04 12.57
N VAL A 192 5.87 -6.94 12.89
CA VAL A 192 4.80 -7.68 12.20
C VAL A 192 4.25 -6.79 11.08
N THR A 193 4.37 -7.26 9.86
CA THR A 193 3.95 -6.49 8.69
C THR A 193 2.43 -6.43 8.56
N GLY A 194 1.90 -5.35 7.96
CA GLY A 194 0.48 -5.27 7.66
C GLY A 194 -0.04 -6.39 6.76
N VAL A 195 0.85 -7.03 6.00
CA VAL A 195 0.51 -8.23 5.20
C VAL A 195 0.21 -9.43 6.12
N GLU A 196 1.03 -9.65 7.15
CA GLU A 196 0.80 -10.71 8.15
C GLU A 196 -0.49 -10.44 8.93
N VAL A 197 -0.71 -9.20 9.36
CA VAL A 197 -1.95 -8.76 10.02
C VAL A 197 -3.15 -8.97 9.10
N SER A 198 -3.06 -8.61 7.82
CA SER A 198 -4.13 -8.78 6.82
C SER A 198 -4.48 -10.26 6.60
N ARG A 199 -3.48 -11.15 6.57
CA ARG A 199 -3.70 -12.60 6.44
C ARG A 199 -4.47 -13.15 7.63
N GLU A 200 -4.05 -12.82 8.84
CA GLU A 200 -4.73 -13.27 10.05
C GLU A 200 -6.16 -12.73 10.11
N LEU A 201 -6.36 -11.47 9.74
CA LEU A 201 -7.68 -10.84 9.68
C LEU A 201 -8.58 -11.53 8.63
N ALA A 202 -8.05 -11.80 7.44
CA ALA A 202 -8.76 -12.53 6.39
C ALA A 202 -9.16 -13.94 6.84
N ARG A 203 -8.25 -14.63 7.55
CA ARG A 203 -8.52 -15.95 8.15
C ARG A 203 -9.66 -15.89 9.17
N ARG A 204 -9.65 -14.88 10.07
CA ARG A 204 -10.74 -14.69 11.07
C ARG A 204 -12.06 -14.36 10.41
N TRP A 205 -12.03 -13.56 9.35
CA TRP A 205 -13.24 -13.17 8.61
C TRP A 205 -13.74 -14.26 7.64
N GLY A 206 -12.93 -15.29 7.38
CA GLY A 206 -13.27 -16.34 6.41
C GLY A 206 -13.42 -15.80 4.99
N THR A 207 -12.55 -14.84 4.59
CA THR A 207 -12.61 -14.19 3.28
C THR A 207 -11.30 -14.41 2.50
N THR A 208 -11.41 -14.46 1.17
CA THR A 208 -10.27 -14.41 0.24
C THR A 208 -10.12 -13.02 -0.41
N ARG A 209 -11.05 -12.09 -0.14
CA ARG A 209 -10.97 -10.71 -0.64
C ARG A 209 -10.01 -9.88 0.22
N PRO A 210 -9.38 -8.86 -0.37
CA PRO A 210 -8.55 -7.93 0.38
C PRO A 210 -9.30 -7.31 1.56
N VAL A 211 -8.73 -7.39 2.76
CA VAL A 211 -9.37 -6.88 3.99
C VAL A 211 -9.26 -5.36 4.13
N ALA A 212 -8.32 -4.72 3.41
CA ALA A 212 -8.10 -3.28 3.44
C ALA A 212 -7.68 -2.77 2.04
N PRO A 213 -8.61 -2.76 1.06
CA PRO A 213 -8.31 -2.41 -0.33
C PRO A 213 -8.22 -0.90 -0.60
N VAL A 214 -8.45 -0.06 0.42
CA VAL A 214 -8.29 1.40 0.34
C VAL A 214 -7.01 1.79 1.05
N VAL A 215 -6.08 2.36 0.29
CA VAL A 215 -4.70 2.62 0.71
C VAL A 215 -4.46 4.12 0.83
N PHE A 216 -3.71 4.51 1.84
CA PHE A 216 -3.11 5.82 1.99
C PHE A 216 -1.59 5.69 1.92
N GLN A 217 -0.94 6.57 1.15
CA GLN A 217 0.51 6.67 1.06
C GLN A 217 0.94 8.12 1.15
N SER A 218 1.92 8.38 2.01
CA SER A 218 2.55 9.70 2.11
C SER A 218 4.06 9.55 2.20
N THR A 219 4.78 10.32 1.36
CA THR A 219 6.23 10.46 1.46
C THR A 219 6.63 11.84 1.99
N LEU A 220 5.66 12.59 2.54
CA LEU A 220 5.89 13.91 3.13
C LEU A 220 6.83 13.78 4.35
N GLY A 221 7.90 14.57 4.35
CA GLY A 221 8.90 14.55 5.40
C GLY A 221 9.95 13.42 5.29
N VAL A 222 9.86 12.54 4.29
CA VAL A 222 10.84 11.47 4.06
C VAL A 222 12.21 12.05 3.72
N ASP A 223 12.28 13.12 2.93
CA ASP A 223 13.53 13.79 2.57
C ASP A 223 14.24 14.37 3.81
N ALA A 224 13.48 14.88 4.78
CA ALA A 224 14.03 15.35 6.06
C ALA A 224 14.58 14.18 6.90
N ALA A 225 13.95 13.02 6.84
CA ALA A 225 14.42 11.79 7.52
C ALA A 225 15.65 11.18 6.81
N MET A 226 15.80 11.41 5.49
CA MET A 226 16.98 11.00 4.74
C MET A 226 18.23 11.83 5.08
N GLY A 227 18.06 12.87 5.92
CA GLY A 227 19.08 13.87 6.15
C GLY A 227 19.40 14.59 4.84
N SER A 228 19.13 15.88 4.74
CA SER A 228 19.28 16.68 3.53
C SER A 228 20.73 16.70 3.01
N SER A 229 21.18 15.57 2.50
CA SER A 229 22.45 15.40 1.80
C SER A 229 22.28 15.50 0.27
N VAL A 230 21.06 15.79 -0.21
CA VAL A 230 20.86 16.23 -1.59
C VAL A 230 21.05 17.74 -1.59
N PRO A 231 22.15 18.27 -2.16
CA PRO A 231 22.33 19.71 -2.30
C PRO A 231 21.11 20.28 -3.03
N GLU A 232 20.56 21.36 -2.52
CA GLU A 232 19.40 22.08 -3.04
C GLU A 232 19.62 22.57 -4.49
N GLU A 233 20.85 22.58 -4.97
CA GLU A 233 21.29 23.06 -6.27
C GLU A 233 21.61 21.92 -7.25
N ALA A 234 20.66 21.16 -7.68
CA ALA A 234 20.84 20.14 -8.71
C ALA A 234 21.29 18.75 -8.24
N GLY A 235 20.61 18.20 -7.25
CA GLY A 235 20.62 16.75 -7.13
C GLY A 235 20.15 16.13 -8.45
N PRO A 236 20.57 14.90 -8.75
CA PRO A 236 20.28 14.23 -10.03
C PRO A 236 18.79 14.21 -10.37
N LEU A 237 17.91 14.16 -9.36
CA LEU A 237 16.45 14.22 -9.55
C LEU A 237 15.95 15.58 -10.03
N GLY A 238 16.67 16.68 -9.77
CA GLY A 238 16.37 18.00 -10.34
C GLY A 238 16.55 18.07 -11.86
N ARG A 239 17.29 17.13 -12.45
CA ARG A 239 17.48 16.97 -13.91
C ARG A 239 16.37 16.19 -14.59
N ILE A 240 15.57 15.44 -13.82
CA ILE A 240 14.42 14.70 -14.33
C ILE A 240 13.17 15.47 -13.99
N ASP A 241 12.42 15.86 -14.99
CA ASP A 241 11.08 16.41 -14.78
C ASP A 241 10.12 15.28 -14.39
N LEU A 242 10.01 15.03 -13.08
CA LEU A 242 9.05 14.07 -12.56
C LEU A 242 7.58 14.50 -12.77
N ALA A 243 7.36 15.78 -13.18
CA ALA A 243 6.02 16.25 -13.52
C ALA A 243 5.48 15.64 -14.82
N ASP A 244 6.38 15.29 -15.75
CA ASP A 244 6.03 14.60 -17.01
C ASP A 244 6.18 13.08 -16.92
N HIS A 245 6.39 12.56 -15.73
CA HIS A 245 6.57 11.14 -15.47
C HIS A 245 5.23 10.40 -15.62
N ARG A 246 5.15 9.52 -16.60
CA ARG A 246 4.02 8.62 -16.74
C ARG A 246 4.21 7.41 -15.83
N GLN A 247 3.35 7.28 -14.86
CA GLN A 247 3.30 6.13 -13.97
C GLN A 247 2.12 5.23 -14.35
N GLU A 248 2.41 3.97 -14.58
CA GLU A 248 1.40 2.92 -14.71
C GLU A 248 1.41 2.11 -13.42
N LEU A 249 0.36 2.25 -12.63
CA LEU A 249 0.23 1.56 -11.36
C LEU A 249 -0.60 0.29 -11.55
N ARG A 250 -0.05 -0.83 -11.08
CA ARG A 250 -0.71 -2.13 -11.03
C ARG A 250 -0.46 -2.70 -9.65
N THR A 251 -1.42 -2.52 -8.76
CA THR A 251 -1.31 -2.99 -7.38
C THR A 251 -2.45 -3.96 -7.10
N PRO A 252 -2.21 -5.27 -7.20
CA PRO A 252 -3.19 -6.27 -6.79
C PRO A 252 -3.65 -5.99 -5.36
N GLN A 253 -4.90 -6.31 -5.02
CA GLN A 253 -5.53 -6.07 -3.71
C GLN A 253 -5.88 -4.59 -3.41
N VAL A 254 -5.49 -3.63 -4.21
CA VAL A 254 -5.79 -2.22 -4.02
C VAL A 254 -6.92 -1.81 -4.98
N ALA A 255 -8.04 -1.36 -4.42
CA ALA A 255 -9.13 -0.78 -5.19
C ALA A 255 -8.95 0.73 -5.41
N MET A 256 -8.40 1.41 -4.39
CA MET A 256 -8.16 2.86 -4.40
C MET A 256 -6.95 3.20 -3.53
N GLU A 257 -6.12 4.14 -4.00
CA GLU A 257 -4.94 4.64 -3.29
C GLU A 257 -4.91 6.17 -3.35
N GLY A 258 -4.87 6.81 -2.18
CA GLY A 258 -4.55 8.23 -2.03
C GLY A 258 -3.06 8.39 -1.74
N ARG A 259 -2.32 9.07 -2.63
CA ARG A 259 -0.88 9.26 -2.51
C ARG A 259 -0.51 10.74 -2.51
N LEU A 260 0.41 11.12 -1.60
CA LEU A 260 0.91 12.48 -1.47
C LEU A 260 2.44 12.49 -1.43
N TYR A 261 3.02 13.45 -2.14
CA TYR A 261 4.47 13.70 -2.13
C TYR A 261 4.77 15.16 -2.49
N GLU A 262 5.96 15.59 -2.20
CA GLU A 262 6.46 16.90 -2.60
C GLU A 262 7.22 16.81 -3.92
N ALA A 263 6.97 17.77 -4.81
CA ALA A 263 7.73 17.95 -6.05
C ALA A 263 7.83 19.44 -6.38
N ARG A 264 9.04 19.96 -6.52
CA ARG A 264 9.29 21.41 -6.81
C ARG A 264 8.56 22.33 -5.81
N ASP A 265 8.70 22.05 -4.53
CA ASP A 265 8.05 22.75 -3.41
C ASP A 265 6.51 22.77 -3.45
N GLN A 266 5.90 21.98 -4.35
CA GLN A 266 4.46 21.79 -4.44
C GLN A 266 4.06 20.49 -3.76
N LEU A 267 2.91 20.50 -3.09
CA LEU A 267 2.25 19.27 -2.72
C LEU A 267 1.56 18.68 -3.96
N VAL A 268 1.92 17.45 -4.31
CA VAL A 268 1.23 16.66 -5.34
C VAL A 268 0.31 15.65 -4.64
N ILE A 269 -0.95 15.66 -5.07
CA ILE A 269 -2.02 14.82 -4.53
C ILE A 269 -2.49 13.92 -5.67
N VAL A 270 -2.39 12.62 -5.50
CA VAL A 270 -2.79 11.63 -6.51
C VAL A 270 -3.82 10.70 -5.91
N LEU A 271 -4.91 10.45 -6.63
CA LEU A 271 -5.86 9.40 -6.34
C LEU A 271 -5.82 8.38 -7.49
N SER A 272 -5.31 7.20 -7.21
CA SER A 272 -5.26 6.06 -8.15
C SER A 272 -6.34 5.04 -7.79
N LEU A 273 -7.03 4.50 -8.78
CA LEU A 273 -8.15 3.58 -8.55
C LEU A 273 -8.34 2.62 -9.73
N VAL A 274 -8.95 1.48 -9.45
CA VAL A 274 -9.45 0.57 -10.50
C VAL A 274 -10.73 1.17 -11.07
N GLU A 275 -10.63 1.77 -12.26
CA GLU A 275 -11.69 2.64 -12.82
C GLU A 275 -13.03 1.91 -12.96
N GLU A 276 -13.03 0.66 -13.38
CA GLU A 276 -14.22 -0.14 -13.62
C GLU A 276 -14.98 -0.49 -12.32
N LEU A 277 -14.34 -0.36 -11.17
CA LEU A 277 -14.99 -0.60 -9.88
C LEU A 277 -15.90 0.53 -9.43
N PHE A 278 -15.70 1.76 -9.91
CA PHE A 278 -16.34 2.94 -9.33
C PHE A 278 -17.10 3.76 -10.37
N HIS A 279 -18.17 4.41 -9.94
CA HIS A 279 -18.83 5.42 -10.77
C HIS A 279 -17.93 6.68 -10.86
N ALA A 280 -17.69 7.16 -12.06
CA ALA A 280 -16.81 8.31 -12.30
C ALA A 280 -17.21 9.56 -11.49
N ALA A 281 -18.51 9.83 -11.36
CA ALA A 281 -19.03 10.97 -10.60
C ALA A 281 -18.71 10.87 -9.10
N ASP A 282 -18.73 9.67 -8.51
CA ASP A 282 -18.40 9.45 -7.09
C ASP A 282 -16.92 9.64 -6.85
N VAL A 283 -16.08 9.17 -7.78
CA VAL A 283 -14.63 9.36 -7.73
C VAL A 283 -14.27 10.85 -7.82
N GLU A 284 -14.87 11.57 -8.76
CA GLU A 284 -14.64 13.01 -8.91
C GLU A 284 -15.07 13.81 -7.68
N ARG A 285 -16.22 13.45 -7.08
CA ARG A 285 -16.69 14.06 -5.82
C ARG A 285 -15.74 13.78 -4.67
N LEU A 286 -15.31 12.52 -4.50
CA LEU A 286 -14.34 12.13 -3.46
C LEU A 286 -13.02 12.90 -3.63
N PHE A 287 -12.46 12.92 -4.84
CA PHE A 287 -11.21 13.60 -5.11
C PHE A 287 -11.30 15.12 -4.90
N THR A 288 -12.40 15.74 -5.36
CA THR A 288 -12.68 17.15 -5.14
C THR A 288 -12.78 17.46 -3.65
N MET A 289 -13.47 16.62 -2.87
CA MET A 289 -13.60 16.77 -1.43
C MET A 289 -12.23 16.65 -0.73
N PHE A 290 -11.45 15.63 -1.07
CA PHE A 290 -10.13 15.40 -0.53
C PHE A 290 -9.20 16.61 -0.76
N THR A 291 -9.13 17.08 -2.01
CA THR A 291 -8.30 18.23 -2.38
C THR A 291 -8.81 19.54 -1.77
N THR A 292 -10.13 19.71 -1.63
CA THR A 292 -10.73 20.89 -0.98
C THR A 292 -10.40 20.91 0.52
N LEU A 293 -10.53 19.78 1.22
CA LEU A 293 -10.14 19.68 2.63
C LEU A 293 -8.69 20.08 2.84
N LEU A 294 -7.76 19.56 2.03
CA LEU A 294 -6.36 19.96 2.11
C LEU A 294 -6.14 21.45 1.89
N ARG A 295 -6.91 22.08 0.99
CA ARG A 295 -6.87 23.53 0.76
C ARG A 295 -7.41 24.34 1.93
N THR A 296 -8.42 23.85 2.66
CA THR A 296 -8.94 24.56 3.82
C THR A 296 -7.95 24.63 4.99
N LEU A 297 -6.95 23.72 5.01
CA LEU A 297 -5.90 23.71 6.03
C LEU A 297 -4.90 24.87 5.94
N GLU A 298 -5.03 25.74 4.93
CA GLU A 298 -4.26 26.97 4.82
C GLU A 298 -4.72 28.05 5.83
N THR A 299 -5.85 27.82 6.49
CA THR A 299 -6.43 28.78 7.43
C THR A 299 -6.73 28.12 8.80
N PRO A 300 -6.65 28.87 9.91
CA PRO A 300 -7.01 28.35 11.23
C PRO A 300 -8.45 27.83 11.31
N GLU A 301 -9.37 28.42 10.56
CA GLU A 301 -10.78 28.01 10.50
C GLU A 301 -10.93 26.60 9.93
N GLY A 302 -10.10 26.22 8.98
CA GLY A 302 -10.06 24.86 8.43
C GLY A 302 -9.72 23.82 9.51
N TRP A 303 -8.78 24.12 10.38
CA TRP A 303 -8.37 23.25 11.50
C TRP A 303 -9.42 23.19 12.62
N ALA A 304 -10.14 24.27 12.85
CA ALA A 304 -11.23 24.35 13.81
C ALA A 304 -12.56 23.78 13.27
N SER A 305 -12.66 23.49 11.97
CA SER A 305 -13.89 22.98 11.37
C SER A 305 -14.23 21.58 11.90
N THR A 306 -15.53 21.29 12.08
CA THR A 306 -15.96 19.96 12.51
C THR A 306 -15.94 18.96 11.36
N CYS A 307 -15.56 17.72 11.70
CA CYS A 307 -15.52 16.59 10.77
C CYS A 307 -16.87 15.86 10.67
N ASP A 308 -17.99 16.54 10.98
CA ASP A 308 -19.31 15.94 10.95
C ASP A 308 -19.67 15.44 9.55
N LEU A 309 -20.26 14.26 9.49
CA LEU A 309 -20.81 13.75 8.26
C LEU A 309 -22.13 14.47 7.99
N PRO A 310 -22.38 14.95 6.77
CA PRO A 310 -23.73 15.37 6.40
C PRO A 310 -24.69 14.18 6.56
N ALA A 311 -25.98 14.47 6.80
CA ALA A 311 -27.02 13.45 6.75
C ALA A 311 -26.84 12.63 5.46
N ALA A 312 -26.93 11.30 5.58
CA ALA A 312 -26.49 10.33 4.59
C ALA A 312 -26.69 10.82 3.15
N LEU A 313 -25.58 10.94 2.41
CA LEU A 313 -25.65 11.12 0.97
C LEU A 313 -26.35 9.87 0.40
N GLU A 314 -27.51 10.05 -0.24
CA GLU A 314 -28.10 9.02 -1.08
C GLU A 314 -27.12 8.79 -2.23
N LEU A 315 -26.36 7.72 -2.11
CA LEU A 315 -25.41 7.31 -3.14
C LEU A 315 -26.12 6.29 -4.05
N ASP A 316 -26.11 6.56 -5.33
CA ASP A 316 -26.59 5.61 -6.34
C ASP A 316 -25.72 4.34 -6.31
N GLY A 317 -26.33 3.20 -6.07
CA GLY A 317 -25.73 1.88 -6.21
C GLY A 317 -25.92 0.96 -4.99
N ASP A 318 -26.35 -0.26 -5.27
CA ASP A 318 -26.57 -1.31 -4.28
C ASP A 318 -25.27 -2.05 -3.91
N LEU A 319 -24.22 -1.92 -4.74
CA LEU A 319 -22.93 -2.57 -4.53
C LEU A 319 -22.04 -1.72 -3.63
N ARG A 320 -21.39 -2.37 -2.66
CA ARG A 320 -20.49 -1.71 -1.70
C ARG A 320 -19.17 -2.44 -1.58
N LEU A 321 -18.07 -1.68 -1.66
CA LEU A 321 -16.76 -2.18 -1.24
C LEU A 321 -16.84 -2.53 0.25
N GLY A 322 -16.30 -3.67 0.64
CA GLY A 322 -16.36 -4.15 2.03
C GLY A 322 -17.60 -4.96 2.40
N ALA A 323 -18.59 -5.09 1.52
CA ALA A 323 -19.63 -6.07 1.73
C ALA A 323 -19.02 -7.48 1.77
N ARG A 324 -19.26 -8.23 2.86
CA ARG A 324 -18.75 -9.61 2.96
C ARG A 324 -19.36 -10.45 1.83
N PRO A 325 -18.58 -10.99 0.88
CA PRO A 325 -19.10 -11.98 -0.03
C PRO A 325 -19.30 -13.29 0.75
N ARG A 326 -20.41 -13.95 0.54
CA ARG A 326 -20.43 -15.40 0.73
C ARG A 326 -19.38 -15.97 -0.24
N MET A 327 -18.52 -16.85 0.26
CA MET A 327 -17.66 -17.65 -0.61
C MET A 327 -18.55 -18.45 -1.57
N THR A 328 -18.76 -17.92 -2.76
CA THR A 328 -19.21 -18.72 -3.90
C THR A 328 -17.92 -19.16 -4.60
N ALA A 329 -17.66 -20.46 -4.61
CA ALA A 329 -16.64 -21.02 -5.48
C ALA A 329 -16.83 -20.43 -6.88
N GLY A 330 -15.81 -19.77 -7.41
CA GLY A 330 -15.88 -19.10 -8.72
C GLY A 330 -16.27 -20.10 -9.80
N GLN A 331 -17.09 -19.68 -10.76
CA GLN A 331 -17.67 -20.51 -11.82
C GLN A 331 -16.66 -21.20 -12.76
N ASP A 332 -15.34 -20.91 -12.64
CA ASP A 332 -14.24 -21.59 -13.34
C ASP A 332 -13.18 -22.19 -12.39
N GLY A 333 -13.40 -22.14 -11.10
CA GLY A 333 -12.54 -22.69 -10.08
C GLY A 333 -12.86 -24.18 -9.87
N GLY A 334 -12.13 -25.04 -10.48
CA GLY A 334 -12.09 -26.46 -10.16
C GLY A 334 -10.75 -26.80 -9.50
N PRO A 335 -10.59 -28.00 -8.95
CA PRO A 335 -9.32 -28.44 -8.41
C PRO A 335 -8.21 -28.34 -9.48
N PRO A 336 -6.93 -28.28 -9.07
CA PRO A 336 -5.81 -28.34 -10.00
C PRO A 336 -5.97 -29.49 -11.00
N ARG A 337 -5.77 -29.20 -12.30
CA ARG A 337 -6.06 -30.16 -13.38
C ARG A 337 -4.89 -31.09 -13.71
N ASP A 338 -3.67 -30.70 -13.38
CA ASP A 338 -2.47 -31.45 -13.68
C ASP A 338 -1.38 -31.26 -12.61
N GLU A 339 -0.27 -31.96 -12.77
CA GLU A 339 0.87 -31.95 -11.85
C GLU A 339 1.49 -30.56 -11.69
N VAL A 340 1.46 -29.70 -12.72
CA VAL A 340 2.03 -28.34 -12.66
C VAL A 340 1.12 -27.44 -11.81
N GLU A 341 -0.20 -27.47 -12.03
CA GLU A 341 -1.16 -26.72 -11.21
C GLU A 341 -1.13 -27.19 -9.76
N GLN A 342 -1.01 -28.52 -9.53
CA GLN A 342 -0.90 -29.08 -8.19
C GLN A 342 0.39 -28.61 -7.50
N ALA A 343 1.53 -28.64 -8.19
CA ALA A 343 2.81 -28.18 -7.65
C ALA A 343 2.77 -26.66 -7.30
N VAL A 344 2.10 -25.86 -8.10
CA VAL A 344 1.87 -24.44 -7.81
C VAL A 344 1.00 -24.29 -6.56
N ALA A 345 -0.13 -24.99 -6.48
CA ALA A 345 -1.03 -24.93 -5.34
C ALA A 345 -0.34 -25.39 -4.03
N ASP A 346 0.42 -26.45 -4.06
CA ASP A 346 1.16 -26.97 -2.88
C ASP A 346 2.27 -26.00 -2.45
N CYS A 347 2.96 -25.38 -3.42
CA CYS A 347 3.94 -24.35 -3.14
C CYS A 347 3.31 -23.14 -2.47
N TRP A 348 2.15 -22.68 -2.94
CA TRP A 348 1.41 -21.56 -2.35
C TRP A 348 0.92 -21.91 -0.94
N ARG A 349 0.32 -23.08 -0.77
CA ARG A 349 -0.14 -23.51 0.56
C ARG A 349 0.99 -23.47 1.58
N ALA A 350 2.16 -23.96 1.22
CA ALA A 350 3.32 -23.99 2.10
C ALA A 350 3.95 -22.60 2.37
N LEU A 351 3.89 -21.67 1.40
CA LEU A 351 4.50 -20.35 1.56
C LEU A 351 3.57 -19.32 2.19
N LEU A 352 2.25 -19.51 2.03
CA LEU A 352 1.23 -18.63 2.58
C LEU A 352 0.64 -19.17 3.88
N ASP A 353 1.18 -20.30 4.38
CA ASP A 353 0.73 -20.99 5.60
C ASP A 353 -0.79 -21.23 5.63
N LEU A 354 -1.34 -21.67 4.50
CA LEU A 354 -2.77 -21.90 4.37
C LEU A 354 -3.17 -23.25 4.99
N PRO A 355 -4.25 -23.28 5.79
CA PRO A 355 -4.77 -24.54 6.35
C PRO A 355 -5.07 -25.58 5.27
N GLU A 356 -4.88 -26.87 5.55
CA GLU A 356 -5.20 -27.95 4.60
C GLU A 356 -6.65 -27.92 4.10
N GLN A 357 -7.56 -27.46 4.94
CA GLN A 357 -8.98 -27.29 4.62
C GLN A 357 -9.25 -26.12 3.67
N HIS A 358 -8.28 -25.22 3.47
CA HIS A 358 -8.39 -24.14 2.52
C HIS A 358 -8.18 -24.70 1.10
N GLY A 359 -9.28 -24.97 0.42
CA GLY A 359 -9.27 -25.47 -0.95
C GLY A 359 -8.68 -24.41 -1.89
N LEU A 360 -7.47 -24.64 -2.38
CA LEU A 360 -6.94 -23.86 -3.50
C LEU A 360 -7.53 -24.42 -4.77
N ASP A 361 -8.16 -23.56 -5.54
CA ASP A 361 -8.65 -23.86 -6.88
C ASP A 361 -7.77 -23.18 -7.94
N ARG A 362 -8.07 -23.47 -9.20
CA ARG A 362 -7.33 -22.94 -10.35
C ARG A 362 -7.43 -21.41 -10.50
N ALA A 363 -8.53 -20.82 -10.05
CA ALA A 363 -8.78 -19.40 -10.09
C ALA A 363 -8.25 -18.67 -8.83
N SER A 364 -7.78 -19.42 -7.82
CA SER A 364 -7.19 -18.82 -6.62
C SER A 364 -6.08 -17.84 -7.00
N GLU A 365 -6.17 -16.61 -6.49
CA GLU A 365 -5.27 -15.51 -6.80
C GLU A 365 -4.27 -15.33 -5.66
N PHE A 366 -2.98 -15.28 -6.01
CA PHE A 366 -1.87 -15.29 -5.06
C PHE A 366 -1.90 -14.14 -4.05
N PHE A 367 -2.15 -12.92 -4.54
CA PHE A 367 -2.15 -11.74 -3.69
C PHE A 367 -3.42 -11.65 -2.85
N ALA A 368 -4.57 -12.11 -3.38
CA ALA A 368 -5.80 -12.23 -2.60
C ALA A 368 -5.68 -13.22 -1.43
N LEU A 369 -4.83 -14.22 -1.57
CA LEU A 369 -4.49 -15.17 -0.51
C LEU A 369 -3.44 -14.64 0.48
N GLY A 370 -3.06 -13.37 0.36
CA GLY A 370 -2.08 -12.74 1.24
C GLY A 370 -0.63 -12.89 0.76
N GLY A 371 -0.39 -13.26 -0.49
CA GLY A 371 0.91 -13.21 -1.09
C GLY A 371 1.42 -11.77 -1.22
N ASP A 372 2.72 -11.58 -1.10
CA ASP A 372 3.40 -10.31 -1.33
C ASP A 372 4.54 -10.47 -2.34
N SER A 373 5.19 -9.36 -2.67
CA SER A 373 6.29 -9.35 -3.64
C SER A 373 7.47 -10.23 -3.23
N LEU A 374 7.78 -10.30 -1.94
CA LEU A 374 8.88 -11.10 -1.42
C LEU A 374 8.54 -12.59 -1.48
N ILE A 375 7.33 -12.95 -1.06
CA ILE A 375 6.85 -14.33 -1.14
C ILE A 375 6.71 -14.77 -2.60
N ALA A 376 6.31 -13.86 -3.53
CA ALA A 376 6.26 -14.15 -4.96
C ALA A 376 7.64 -14.53 -5.51
N ILE A 377 8.71 -13.79 -5.17
CA ILE A 377 10.08 -14.13 -5.57
C ILE A 377 10.51 -15.47 -4.98
N ARG A 378 10.22 -15.72 -3.70
CA ARG A 378 10.51 -17.00 -3.05
C ARG A 378 9.77 -18.15 -3.71
N MET A 379 8.51 -17.96 -4.05
CA MET A 379 7.65 -18.93 -4.75
C MET A 379 8.24 -19.28 -6.12
N LEU A 380 8.56 -18.28 -6.95
CA LEU A 380 9.15 -18.51 -8.26
C LEU A 380 10.50 -19.22 -8.16
N THR A 381 11.32 -18.84 -7.19
CA THR A 381 12.62 -19.51 -6.93
C THR A 381 12.43 -20.95 -6.47
N ARG A 382 11.45 -21.22 -5.60
CA ARG A 382 11.16 -22.58 -5.09
C ARG A 382 10.66 -23.50 -6.21
N LEU A 383 9.74 -23.00 -7.06
CA LEU A 383 9.25 -23.76 -8.22
C LEU A 383 10.35 -24.07 -9.20
N ALA A 384 11.26 -23.13 -9.48
CA ALA A 384 12.41 -23.38 -10.33
C ALA A 384 13.37 -24.44 -9.74
N ARG A 385 13.61 -24.41 -8.43
CA ARG A 385 14.44 -25.41 -7.73
C ARG A 385 13.79 -26.81 -7.70
N SER A 386 12.47 -26.91 -7.82
CA SER A 386 11.77 -28.21 -7.93
C SER A 386 11.78 -28.79 -9.35
N GLY A 387 12.53 -28.18 -10.27
CA GLY A 387 12.70 -28.66 -11.65
C GLY A 387 11.69 -28.12 -12.65
N LEU A 388 10.85 -27.16 -12.26
CA LEU A 388 9.96 -26.48 -13.18
C LEU A 388 10.69 -25.33 -13.93
N PRO A 389 10.30 -25.01 -15.18
CA PRO A 389 10.86 -23.88 -15.90
C PRO A 389 10.76 -22.56 -15.13
N GLN A 390 11.81 -21.75 -15.20
CA GLN A 390 11.85 -20.46 -14.52
C GLN A 390 10.91 -19.47 -15.20
N VAL A 391 9.97 -18.92 -14.42
CA VAL A 391 9.03 -17.86 -14.83
C VAL A 391 9.53 -16.52 -14.30
N THR A 392 9.46 -15.49 -15.13
CA THR A 392 9.81 -14.12 -14.69
C THR A 392 8.72 -13.53 -13.80
N PRO A 393 9.06 -12.64 -12.85
CA PRO A 393 8.06 -11.94 -12.05
C PRO A 393 6.99 -11.23 -12.90
N ARG A 394 7.39 -10.65 -14.05
CA ARG A 394 6.46 -9.99 -14.97
C ARG A 394 5.42 -10.96 -15.55
N ALA A 395 5.85 -12.16 -15.95
CA ALA A 395 4.94 -13.17 -16.50
C ALA A 395 3.97 -13.69 -15.42
N PHE A 396 4.42 -13.85 -14.18
CA PHE A 396 3.58 -14.20 -13.05
C PHE A 396 2.54 -13.12 -12.76
N LEU A 397 2.93 -11.84 -12.73
CA LEU A 397 2.03 -10.71 -12.45
C LEU A 397 0.93 -10.53 -13.51
N ALA A 398 1.18 -10.98 -14.75
CA ALA A 398 0.17 -10.90 -15.81
C ALA A 398 -1.04 -11.81 -15.56
N ALA A 399 -0.86 -12.91 -14.80
CA ALA A 399 -1.93 -13.82 -14.41
C ALA A 399 -1.58 -14.52 -13.08
N PRO A 400 -1.71 -13.83 -11.93
CA PRO A 400 -1.24 -14.32 -10.63
C PRO A 400 -2.21 -15.34 -10.00
N THR A 401 -2.71 -16.27 -10.80
CA THR A 401 -3.57 -17.38 -10.38
C THR A 401 -2.83 -18.71 -10.51
N VAL A 402 -3.33 -19.76 -9.85
CA VAL A 402 -2.76 -21.12 -9.97
C VAL A 402 -2.70 -21.54 -11.43
N ALA A 403 -3.80 -21.38 -12.17
CA ALA A 403 -3.85 -21.73 -13.60
C ALA A 403 -2.96 -20.84 -14.46
N GLY A 404 -2.92 -19.53 -14.18
CA GLY A 404 -2.11 -18.56 -14.92
C GLY A 404 -0.61 -18.82 -14.78
N LEU A 405 -0.13 -19.05 -13.55
CA LEU A 405 1.27 -19.40 -13.31
C LEU A 405 1.63 -20.74 -13.95
N ALA A 406 0.75 -21.74 -13.83
CA ALA A 406 0.97 -23.04 -14.47
C ALA A 406 1.02 -22.93 -16.00
N ALA A 407 0.21 -22.06 -16.62
CA ALA A 407 0.28 -21.77 -18.06
C ALA A 407 1.63 -21.14 -18.44
N ALA A 408 2.07 -20.12 -17.69
CA ALA A 408 3.37 -19.48 -17.91
C ALA A 408 4.57 -20.45 -17.76
N ILE A 409 4.45 -21.43 -16.86
CA ILE A 409 5.45 -22.51 -16.70
C ILE A 409 5.47 -23.41 -17.94
N ARG A 410 4.28 -23.76 -18.49
CA ARG A 410 4.16 -24.64 -19.68
C ARG A 410 4.69 -23.97 -20.94
N GLU A 411 4.49 -22.68 -21.12
CA GLU A 411 5.01 -21.91 -22.26
C GLU A 411 6.56 -21.88 -22.31
N LYS A 412 7.21 -22.21 -21.20
CA LYS A 412 8.67 -22.25 -21.07
C LYS A 412 9.24 -23.68 -21.19
N ARG A 413 8.39 -24.71 -21.30
CA ARG A 413 8.79 -26.09 -21.60
C ARG A 413 9.01 -26.27 -23.09
#